data_8bab8fcdf877875e66c768123fd8fcd4
#
_entry.id   8bab8fcdf877875e66c768123fd8fcd4
#
_cell.length_a   1.000
_cell.length_b   1.000
_cell.length_c   1.000
_cell.angle_alpha   90.00
_cell.angle_beta   90.00
_cell.angle_gamma   90.00
#
_symmetry.space_group_name_H-M   'P 1'
#
loop_
_entity.id
_entity.type
_entity.pdbx_description
1 polymer ?
#
loop_
_entity_poly.entity_id
_entity_poly.type
_entity_poly.pdbx_seq_one_letter_code
_entity_poly.pdbx_strand_id
1 'polypeptide(L)'
;IREVSKGKLFSYGKKVIIIGILLSVFQQFVGINVALYYAPRIFESMGAAKDASMFQTIVMGLVNVIFTVVAILTVDKWGRKPLLITGSIGMAIGMFAVAGLAYFDIIGISTLVFIIIYTASFMMSWGPICWVLISEIFPNKIRGQAVAIAVAAQWAANYLISSTYPPMIEFSGALTYAFYGAMAVLSAIFVWKMIPETKGKTLEEMEELWKKQV
;
A
#
# COMPACT_ATOMS: atom_id res chain seq x y z
N ILE A 1 -21.48 14.63 -25.14
CA ILE A 1 -20.76 14.56 -23.85
C ILE A 1 -21.66 15.25 -22.83
N ARG A 2 -22.41 14.50 -22.01
CA ARG A 2 -23.20 15.07 -20.92
C ARG A 2 -22.23 15.65 -19.88
N GLU A 3 -22.29 16.96 -19.64
CA GLU A 3 -21.65 17.57 -18.49
C GLU A 3 -22.23 16.92 -17.23
N VAL A 4 -21.37 16.16 -16.51
CA VAL A 4 -21.74 15.61 -15.21
C VAL A 4 -21.73 16.82 -14.25
N SER A 5 -22.91 17.26 -13.83
CA SER A 5 -23.06 18.31 -12.82
C SER A 5 -22.20 17.98 -11.61
N LYS A 6 -21.22 18.84 -11.29
CA LYS A 6 -20.34 18.66 -10.13
C LYS A 6 -21.18 18.67 -8.85
N GLY A 7 -21.27 17.53 -8.17
CA GLY A 7 -21.91 17.44 -6.86
C GLY A 7 -21.08 18.11 -5.77
N LYS A 8 -21.71 18.50 -4.66
CA LYS A 8 -20.95 18.93 -3.46
C LYS A 8 -20.16 17.73 -2.93
N LEU A 9 -18.89 17.92 -2.61
CA LEU A 9 -17.95 16.88 -2.19
C LEU A 9 -18.50 15.96 -1.07
N PHE A 10 -19.20 16.52 -0.12
CA PHE A 10 -19.78 15.79 1.02
C PHE A 10 -21.24 15.36 0.83
N SER A 11 -21.77 15.40 -0.39
CA SER A 11 -23.16 14.99 -0.67
C SER A 11 -23.43 13.51 -0.42
N TYR A 12 -22.41 12.70 -0.36
CA TYR A 12 -22.47 11.25 -0.06
C TYR A 12 -21.90 10.91 1.33
N GLY A 13 -21.85 11.91 2.23
CA GLY A 13 -21.29 11.77 3.57
C GLY A 13 -19.77 11.93 3.63
N LYS A 14 -19.27 12.18 4.84
CA LYS A 14 -17.82 12.33 5.09
C LYS A 14 -17.08 10.99 5.01
N LYS A 15 -17.77 9.89 5.26
CA LYS A 15 -17.19 8.55 5.38
C LYS A 15 -16.47 8.10 4.10
N VAL A 16 -17.06 8.31 2.94
CA VAL A 16 -16.46 7.91 1.65
C VAL A 16 -15.15 8.64 1.38
N ILE A 17 -15.08 9.93 1.72
CA ILE A 17 -13.86 10.74 1.55
C ILE A 17 -12.77 10.28 2.53
N ILE A 18 -13.14 10.05 3.80
CA ILE A 18 -12.21 9.55 4.82
C ILE A 18 -11.65 8.19 4.42
N ILE A 19 -12.47 7.28 3.91
CA ILE A 19 -12.02 5.97 3.42
C ILE A 19 -11.01 6.12 2.29
N GLY A 20 -11.26 6.99 1.31
CA GLY A 20 -10.32 7.25 0.22
C GLY A 20 -8.99 7.83 0.70
N ILE A 21 -9.01 8.78 1.65
CA ILE A 21 -7.81 9.34 2.26
C ILE A 21 -7.04 8.26 3.02
N LEU A 22 -7.70 7.48 3.88
CA LEU A 22 -7.06 6.43 4.66
C LEU A 22 -6.47 5.33 3.78
N LEU A 23 -7.16 4.95 2.70
CA LEU A 23 -6.65 3.99 1.73
C LEU A 23 -5.32 4.45 1.12
N SER A 24 -5.25 5.73 0.72
CA SER A 24 -4.06 6.36 0.16
C SER A 24 -2.94 6.51 1.20
N VAL A 25 -3.28 6.89 2.42
CA VAL A 25 -2.31 7.04 3.52
C VAL A 25 -1.71 5.69 3.91
N PHE A 26 -2.51 4.65 4.07
CA PHE A 26 -2.00 3.32 4.39
C PHE A 26 -1.13 2.74 3.28
N GLN A 27 -1.45 3.00 2.00
CA GLN A 27 -0.61 2.57 0.89
C GLN A 27 0.83 3.07 1.04
N GLN A 28 1.03 4.25 1.59
CA GLN A 28 2.37 4.82 1.80
C GLN A 28 2.96 4.44 3.16
N PHE A 29 2.15 4.40 4.21
CA PHE A 29 2.60 4.15 5.58
C PHE A 29 3.07 2.73 5.81
N VAL A 30 2.72 1.78 4.95
CA VAL A 30 3.31 0.44 4.97
C VAL A 30 4.79 0.41 4.53
N GLY A 31 5.31 1.52 3.99
CA GLY A 31 6.75 1.71 3.77
C GLY A 31 7.27 1.28 2.40
N ILE A 32 6.41 1.16 1.38
CA ILE A 32 6.86 0.69 0.04
C ILE A 32 7.92 1.60 -0.59
N ASN A 33 7.75 2.91 -0.49
CA ASN A 33 8.71 3.84 -1.07
C ASN A 33 10.05 3.84 -0.33
N VAL A 34 10.03 3.52 0.96
CA VAL A 34 11.27 3.26 1.72
C VAL A 34 12.00 2.07 1.13
N ALA A 35 11.32 0.95 0.92
CA ALA A 35 11.92 -0.24 0.33
C ALA A 35 12.49 0.03 -1.07
N LEU A 36 11.78 0.83 -1.91
CA LEU A 36 12.20 1.13 -3.27
C LEU A 36 13.34 2.17 -3.33
N TYR A 37 13.22 3.28 -2.60
CA TYR A 37 14.19 4.39 -2.67
C TYR A 37 15.50 4.06 -1.96
N TYR A 38 15.42 3.30 -0.88
CA TYR A 38 16.59 2.95 -0.07
C TYR A 38 17.08 1.52 -0.26
N ALA A 39 16.50 0.74 -1.19
CA ALA A 39 16.90 -0.63 -1.46
C ALA A 39 18.42 -0.81 -1.63
N PRO A 40 19.16 -0.02 -2.44
CA PRO A 40 20.60 -0.18 -2.56
C PRO A 40 21.32 0.02 -1.22
N ARG A 41 20.94 1.05 -0.45
CA ARG A 41 21.53 1.31 0.87
C ARG A 41 21.19 0.24 1.90
N ILE A 42 19.98 -0.31 1.85
CA ILE A 42 19.58 -1.43 2.71
C ILE A 42 20.50 -2.62 2.42
N PHE A 43 20.73 -2.94 1.16
CA PHE A 43 21.59 -4.06 0.77
C PHE A 43 23.08 -3.80 1.05
N GLU A 44 23.57 -2.59 0.87
CA GLU A 44 24.93 -2.20 1.26
C GLU A 44 25.13 -2.32 2.77
N SER A 45 24.16 -1.89 3.58
CA SER A 45 24.23 -2.04 5.04
C SER A 45 24.20 -3.49 5.51
N MET A 46 23.69 -4.39 4.68
CA MET A 46 23.75 -5.83 4.89
C MET A 46 25.10 -6.46 4.48
N GLY A 47 26.12 -5.66 4.16
CA GLY A 47 27.43 -6.12 3.75
C GLY A 47 27.52 -6.57 2.29
N ALA A 48 26.52 -6.26 1.46
CA ALA A 48 26.61 -6.54 0.03
C ALA A 48 27.59 -5.56 -0.64
N ALA A 49 28.47 -6.11 -1.51
CA ALA A 49 29.26 -5.26 -2.38
C ALA A 49 28.35 -4.42 -3.29
N LYS A 50 28.81 -3.26 -3.75
CA LYS A 50 28.01 -2.31 -4.51
C LYS A 50 27.34 -2.93 -5.75
N ASP A 51 28.08 -3.79 -6.46
CA ASP A 51 27.54 -4.51 -7.62
C ASP A 51 26.47 -5.54 -7.23
N ALA A 52 26.63 -6.19 -6.08
CA ALA A 52 25.65 -7.14 -5.55
C ALA A 52 24.37 -6.42 -5.09
N SER A 53 24.48 -5.21 -4.53
CA SER A 53 23.29 -4.43 -4.13
C SER A 53 22.48 -3.97 -5.35
N MET A 54 23.15 -3.61 -6.44
CA MET A 54 22.48 -3.31 -7.71
C MET A 54 21.76 -4.53 -8.28
N PHE A 55 22.40 -5.70 -8.28
CA PHE A 55 21.78 -6.95 -8.72
C PHE A 55 20.52 -7.29 -7.90
N GLN A 56 20.60 -7.17 -6.59
CA GLN A 56 19.45 -7.38 -5.70
C GLN A 56 18.31 -6.39 -5.99
N THR A 57 18.63 -5.14 -6.31
CA THR A 57 17.63 -4.13 -6.72
C THR A 57 16.95 -4.52 -8.04
N ILE A 58 17.70 -5.09 -9.00
CA ILE A 58 17.13 -5.60 -10.25
C ILE A 58 16.18 -6.78 -9.97
N VAL A 59 16.57 -7.71 -9.09
CA VAL A 59 15.70 -8.83 -8.67
C VAL A 59 14.39 -8.29 -8.06
N MET A 60 14.45 -7.28 -7.20
CA MET A 60 13.25 -6.65 -6.66
C MET A 60 12.39 -6.02 -7.77
N GLY A 61 12.98 -5.37 -8.76
CA GLY A 61 12.27 -4.84 -9.92
C GLY A 61 11.51 -5.92 -10.71
N LEU A 62 12.14 -7.06 -10.92
CA LEU A 62 11.49 -8.22 -11.58
C LEU A 62 10.33 -8.77 -10.74
N VAL A 63 10.53 -8.91 -9.42
CA VAL A 63 9.45 -9.33 -8.49
C VAL A 63 8.28 -8.36 -8.57
N ASN A 64 8.53 -7.05 -8.61
CA ASN A 64 7.49 -6.04 -8.75
C ASN A 64 6.64 -6.25 -10.00
N VAL A 65 7.28 -6.44 -11.15
CA VAL A 65 6.57 -6.66 -12.42
C VAL A 65 5.75 -7.96 -12.38
N ILE A 66 6.36 -9.06 -11.95
CA ILE A 66 5.69 -10.37 -11.89
C ILE A 66 4.46 -10.31 -10.99
N PHE A 67 4.57 -9.77 -9.79
CA PHE A 67 3.46 -9.74 -8.84
C PHE A 67 2.40 -8.68 -9.19
N THR A 68 2.75 -7.63 -9.91
CA THR A 68 1.76 -6.72 -10.50
C THR A 68 0.93 -7.45 -11.56
N VAL A 69 1.54 -8.28 -12.41
CA VAL A 69 0.80 -9.11 -13.37
C VAL A 69 -0.11 -10.10 -12.64
N VAL A 70 0.37 -10.74 -11.56
CA VAL A 70 -0.47 -11.61 -10.73
C VAL A 70 -1.67 -10.85 -10.18
N ALA A 71 -1.49 -9.62 -9.69
CA ALA A 71 -2.60 -8.79 -9.22
C ALA A 71 -3.65 -8.56 -10.32
N ILE A 72 -3.22 -8.17 -11.52
CA ILE A 72 -4.11 -7.92 -12.66
C ILE A 72 -4.93 -9.17 -13.01
N LEU A 73 -4.30 -10.35 -12.99
CA LEU A 73 -4.96 -11.61 -13.34
C LEU A 73 -5.89 -12.15 -12.22
N THR A 74 -5.71 -11.72 -11.00
CA THR A 74 -6.43 -12.24 -9.84
C THR A 74 -7.48 -11.29 -9.28
N VAL A 75 -7.39 -9.99 -9.54
CA VAL A 75 -8.26 -8.97 -8.95
C VAL A 75 -9.75 -9.21 -9.24
N ASP A 76 -10.09 -9.64 -10.45
CA ASP A 76 -11.48 -9.91 -10.83
C ASP A 76 -11.97 -11.29 -10.35
N LYS A 77 -11.06 -12.20 -10.05
CA LYS A 77 -11.40 -13.55 -9.54
C LYS A 77 -11.59 -13.54 -8.03
N TRP A 78 -10.66 -12.95 -7.30
CA TRP A 78 -10.64 -12.98 -5.84
C TRP A 78 -11.35 -11.78 -5.19
N GLY A 79 -11.41 -10.66 -5.89
CA GLY A 79 -11.95 -9.41 -5.38
C GLY A 79 -10.88 -8.52 -4.74
N ARG A 80 -11.26 -7.25 -4.56
CA ARG A 80 -10.34 -6.21 -4.09
C ARG A 80 -10.01 -6.38 -2.61
N LYS A 81 -11.05 -6.61 -1.80
CA LYS A 81 -10.93 -6.70 -0.34
C LYS A 81 -10.09 -7.91 0.12
N PRO A 82 -10.33 -9.14 -0.34
CA PRO A 82 -9.49 -10.29 0.02
C PRO A 82 -8.03 -10.12 -0.37
N LEU A 83 -7.76 -9.58 -1.56
CA LEU A 83 -6.38 -9.33 -2.02
C LEU A 83 -5.66 -8.31 -1.14
N LEU A 84 -6.32 -7.20 -0.77
CA LEU A 84 -5.72 -6.21 0.13
C LEU A 84 -5.42 -6.79 1.51
N ILE A 85 -6.32 -7.59 2.07
CA ILE A 85 -6.12 -8.24 3.39
C ILE A 85 -4.96 -9.24 3.31
N THR A 86 -4.95 -10.10 2.31
CA THR A 86 -3.87 -11.10 2.12
C THR A 86 -2.52 -10.40 1.93
N GLY A 87 -2.47 -9.36 1.11
CA GLY A 87 -1.26 -8.56 0.91
C GLY A 87 -0.80 -7.87 2.19
N SER A 88 -1.72 -7.31 2.98
CA SER A 88 -1.39 -6.69 4.28
C SER A 88 -0.78 -7.70 5.26
N ILE A 89 -1.32 -8.92 5.31
CA ILE A 89 -0.76 -9.98 6.14
C ILE A 89 0.65 -10.36 5.68
N GLY A 90 0.87 -10.55 4.39
CA GLY A 90 2.18 -10.84 3.82
C GLY A 90 3.20 -9.73 4.08
N MET A 91 2.78 -8.47 3.95
CA MET A 91 3.62 -7.31 4.30
C MET A 91 3.98 -7.28 5.79
N ALA A 92 3.02 -7.55 6.67
CA ALA A 92 3.25 -7.59 8.11
C ALA A 92 4.26 -8.68 8.48
N ILE A 93 4.10 -9.89 7.94
CA ILE A 93 5.05 -11.00 8.14
C ILE A 93 6.45 -10.59 7.68
N GLY A 94 6.59 -10.04 6.47
CA GLY A 94 7.87 -9.60 5.92
C GLY A 94 8.54 -8.54 6.80
N MET A 95 7.83 -7.48 7.18
CA MET A 95 8.39 -6.39 7.98
C MET A 95 8.71 -6.77 9.42
N PHE A 96 7.86 -7.57 10.09
CA PHE A 96 8.18 -8.05 11.43
C PHE A 96 9.34 -9.04 11.43
N ALA A 97 9.47 -9.86 10.41
CA ALA A 97 10.64 -10.73 10.26
C ALA A 97 11.92 -9.91 10.06
N VAL A 98 11.90 -8.89 9.20
CA VAL A 98 13.05 -7.98 9.03
C VAL A 98 13.36 -7.24 10.32
N ALA A 99 12.34 -6.78 11.06
CA ALA A 99 12.53 -6.16 12.38
C ALA A 99 13.21 -7.09 13.38
N GLY A 100 12.79 -8.36 13.42
CA GLY A 100 13.41 -9.39 14.27
C GLY A 100 14.85 -9.66 13.87
N LEU A 101 15.14 -9.81 12.59
CA LEU A 101 16.50 -9.99 12.09
C LEU A 101 17.40 -8.78 12.43
N ALA A 102 16.88 -7.57 12.28
CA ALA A 102 17.59 -6.35 12.64
C ALA A 102 17.85 -6.26 14.15
N TYR A 103 16.92 -6.73 14.99
CA TYR A 103 17.10 -6.76 16.45
C TYR A 103 18.23 -7.71 16.90
N PHE A 104 18.40 -8.84 16.21
CA PHE A 104 19.44 -9.81 16.51
C PHE A 104 20.73 -9.60 15.70
N ASP A 105 20.84 -8.49 14.97
CA ASP A 105 21.97 -8.19 14.07
C ASP A 105 22.25 -9.30 13.04
N ILE A 106 21.21 -10.04 12.65
CA ILE A 106 21.31 -11.09 11.62
C ILE A 106 21.08 -10.43 10.27
N ILE A 107 22.18 -10.12 9.59
CA ILE A 107 22.18 -9.46 8.28
C ILE A 107 22.59 -10.49 7.20
N GLY A 108 21.78 -10.61 6.14
CA GLY A 108 22.13 -11.53 5.05
C GLY A 108 20.96 -11.91 4.13
N ILE A 109 21.05 -13.07 3.52
CA ILE A 109 20.07 -13.60 2.56
C ILE A 109 18.68 -13.70 3.16
N SER A 110 18.54 -14.03 4.45
CA SER A 110 17.24 -14.08 5.14
C SER A 110 16.53 -12.74 5.13
N THR A 111 17.25 -11.65 5.35
CA THR A 111 16.66 -10.29 5.28
C THR A 111 16.18 -9.98 3.86
N LEU A 112 16.98 -10.33 2.85
CA LEU A 112 16.58 -10.17 1.44
C LEU A 112 15.29 -10.96 1.13
N VAL A 113 15.19 -12.20 1.57
CA VAL A 113 14.00 -13.05 1.34
C VAL A 113 12.75 -12.38 1.93
N PHE A 114 12.81 -11.87 3.16
CA PHE A 114 11.66 -11.22 3.78
C PHE A 114 11.33 -9.85 3.15
N ILE A 115 12.30 -9.11 2.66
CA ILE A 115 12.06 -7.88 1.87
C ILE A 115 11.36 -8.24 0.54
N ILE A 116 11.76 -9.33 -0.11
CA ILE A 116 11.10 -9.82 -1.33
C ILE A 116 9.66 -10.25 -1.03
N ILE A 117 9.41 -10.98 0.06
CA ILE A 117 8.06 -11.36 0.49
C ILE A 117 7.20 -10.12 0.72
N TYR A 118 7.72 -9.13 1.42
CA TYR A 118 7.04 -7.85 1.64
C TYR A 118 6.69 -7.15 0.32
N THR A 119 7.66 -7.01 -0.57
CA THR A 119 7.50 -6.31 -1.84
C THR A 119 6.53 -7.05 -2.77
N ALA A 120 6.64 -8.37 -2.85
CA ALA A 120 5.71 -9.21 -3.61
C ALA A 120 4.27 -9.07 -3.08
N SER A 121 4.09 -9.12 -1.76
CA SER A 121 2.79 -8.95 -1.11
C SER A 121 2.18 -7.59 -1.39
N PHE A 122 2.98 -6.53 -1.40
CA PHE A 122 2.52 -5.19 -1.77
C PHE A 122 2.11 -5.12 -3.24
N MET A 123 2.95 -5.62 -4.15
CA MET A 123 2.73 -5.51 -5.59
C MET A 123 1.58 -6.38 -6.09
N MET A 124 1.26 -7.47 -5.41
CA MET A 124 0.07 -8.26 -5.74
C MET A 124 -1.23 -7.68 -5.17
N SER A 125 -1.16 -6.66 -4.33
CA SER A 125 -2.32 -6.12 -3.61
C SER A 125 -2.36 -4.59 -3.61
N TRP A 126 -1.77 -3.96 -2.60
CA TRP A 126 -1.85 -2.51 -2.36
C TRP A 126 -1.31 -1.64 -3.49
N GLY A 127 -0.32 -2.11 -4.23
CA GLY A 127 0.22 -1.38 -5.38
C GLY A 127 -0.87 -1.06 -6.39
N PRO A 128 -1.33 -2.03 -7.18
CA PRO A 128 -2.32 -1.80 -8.23
C PRO A 128 -3.75 -1.65 -7.69
N ILE A 129 -4.15 -2.43 -6.67
CA ILE A 129 -5.56 -2.51 -6.25
C ILE A 129 -6.02 -1.25 -5.52
N CYS A 130 -5.13 -0.54 -4.82
CA CYS A 130 -5.46 0.74 -4.23
C CYS A 130 -5.96 1.75 -5.28
N TRP A 131 -5.31 1.81 -6.44
CA TRP A 131 -5.71 2.67 -7.54
C TRP A 131 -7.04 2.25 -8.18
N VAL A 132 -7.24 0.94 -8.33
CA VAL A 132 -8.52 0.39 -8.80
C VAL A 132 -9.63 0.79 -7.84
N LEU A 133 -9.47 0.57 -6.53
CA LEU A 133 -10.46 0.94 -5.53
C LEU A 133 -10.74 2.44 -5.51
N ILE A 134 -9.73 3.29 -5.55
CA ILE A 134 -9.92 4.76 -5.60
C ILE A 134 -10.76 5.15 -6.83
N SER A 135 -10.63 4.43 -7.95
CA SER A 135 -11.44 4.69 -9.14
C SER A 135 -12.88 4.16 -9.04
N GLU A 136 -13.11 3.09 -8.30
CA GLU A 136 -14.39 2.39 -8.20
C GLU A 136 -15.26 2.87 -7.02
N ILE A 137 -14.63 3.27 -5.90
CA ILE A 137 -15.35 3.55 -4.65
C ILE A 137 -16.10 4.88 -4.66
N PHE A 138 -15.64 5.85 -5.44
CA PHE A 138 -16.25 7.18 -5.45
C PHE A 138 -17.41 7.30 -6.44
N PRO A 139 -18.55 7.88 -6.02
CA PRO A 139 -19.66 8.24 -6.91
C PRO A 139 -19.20 9.15 -8.05
N ASN A 140 -19.76 8.96 -9.23
CA ASN A 140 -19.40 9.70 -10.45
C ASN A 140 -19.39 11.23 -10.27
N LYS A 141 -20.38 11.76 -9.53
CA LYS A 141 -20.57 13.21 -9.33
C LYS A 141 -19.42 13.89 -8.57
N ILE A 142 -18.75 13.15 -7.66
CA ILE A 142 -17.67 13.70 -6.82
C ILE A 142 -16.32 13.07 -7.12
N ARG A 143 -16.26 12.05 -8.00
CA ARG A 143 -15.06 11.23 -8.24
C ARG A 143 -13.81 12.07 -8.50
N GLY A 144 -13.86 13.02 -9.42
CA GLY A 144 -12.70 13.83 -9.77
C GLY A 144 -12.12 14.60 -8.57
N GLN A 145 -12.98 15.19 -7.73
CA GLN A 145 -12.54 15.91 -6.53
C GLN A 145 -12.05 14.94 -5.45
N ALA A 146 -12.75 13.84 -5.23
CA ALA A 146 -12.42 12.85 -4.22
C ALA A 146 -11.09 12.13 -4.55
N VAL A 147 -10.85 11.77 -5.80
CA VAL A 147 -9.59 11.22 -6.27
C VAL A 147 -8.45 12.22 -6.09
N ALA A 148 -8.65 13.48 -6.43
CA ALA A 148 -7.62 14.51 -6.26
C ALA A 148 -7.21 14.66 -4.78
N ILE A 149 -8.16 14.63 -3.85
CA ILE A 149 -7.89 14.69 -2.40
C ILE A 149 -7.16 13.42 -1.94
N ALA A 150 -7.60 12.23 -2.37
CA ALA A 150 -6.96 10.98 -2.02
C ALA A 150 -5.51 10.92 -2.52
N VAL A 151 -5.24 11.35 -3.76
CA VAL A 151 -3.90 11.41 -4.34
C VAL A 151 -3.04 12.46 -3.63
N ALA A 152 -3.58 13.62 -3.28
CA ALA A 152 -2.85 14.62 -2.50
C ALA A 152 -2.45 14.08 -1.12
N ALA A 153 -3.36 13.37 -0.43
CA ALA A 153 -3.07 12.71 0.83
C ALA A 153 -2.00 11.61 0.68
N GLN A 154 -2.00 10.87 -0.43
CA GLN A 154 -1.00 9.86 -0.75
C GLN A 154 0.40 10.46 -0.89
N TRP A 155 0.54 11.56 -1.63
CA TRP A 155 1.82 12.22 -1.80
C TRP A 155 2.32 12.90 -0.52
N ALA A 156 1.42 13.47 0.28
CA ALA A 156 1.76 13.98 1.61
C ALA A 156 2.27 12.86 2.52
N ALA A 157 1.60 11.71 2.54
CA ALA A 157 2.03 10.53 3.29
C ALA A 157 3.37 9.99 2.79
N ASN A 158 3.59 9.94 1.46
CA ASN A 158 4.87 9.55 0.87
C ASN A 158 6.00 10.47 1.34
N TYR A 159 5.78 11.77 1.31
CA TYR A 159 6.78 12.74 1.79
C TYR A 159 7.12 12.50 3.28
N LEU A 160 6.11 12.33 4.13
CA LEU A 160 6.32 12.06 5.55
C LEU A 160 7.14 10.79 5.78
N ILE A 161 6.76 9.69 5.15
CA ILE A 161 7.47 8.41 5.31
C ILE A 161 8.90 8.50 4.77
N SER A 162 9.11 9.07 3.59
CA SER A 162 10.43 9.15 2.98
C SER A 162 11.38 10.08 3.76
N SER A 163 10.85 11.17 4.33
CA SER A 163 11.66 12.12 5.10
C SER A 163 11.95 11.65 6.54
N THR A 164 11.06 10.84 7.12
CA THR A 164 11.24 10.32 8.49
C THR A 164 12.06 9.04 8.56
N TYR A 165 12.17 8.30 7.45
CA TYR A 165 12.91 7.04 7.43
C TYR A 165 14.38 7.17 7.86
N PRO A 166 15.20 8.10 7.31
CA PRO A 166 16.60 8.19 7.69
C PRO A 166 16.83 8.36 9.20
N PRO A 167 16.19 9.32 9.90
CA PRO A 167 16.35 9.43 11.34
C PRO A 167 15.78 8.23 12.12
N MET A 168 14.73 7.59 11.62
CA MET A 168 14.17 6.41 12.27
C MET A 168 15.14 5.22 12.21
N ILE A 169 15.75 4.97 11.05
CA ILE A 169 16.68 3.85 10.88
C ILE A 169 17.98 4.08 11.67
N GLU A 170 18.45 5.30 11.77
CA GLU A 170 19.60 5.67 12.61
C GLU A 170 19.30 5.46 14.11
N PHE A 171 18.07 5.73 14.54
CA PHE A 171 17.65 5.48 15.91
C PHE A 171 17.55 3.99 16.24
N SER A 172 16.85 3.22 15.41
CA SER A 172 16.73 1.76 15.55
C SER A 172 16.13 1.12 14.29
N GLY A 173 16.89 0.25 13.66
CA GLY A 173 16.42 -0.52 12.52
C GLY A 173 15.25 -1.44 12.90
N ALA A 174 15.34 -2.12 14.03
CA ALA A 174 14.30 -3.02 14.51
C ALA A 174 12.96 -2.29 14.73
N LEU A 175 12.98 -1.15 15.41
CA LEU A 175 11.77 -0.34 15.65
C LEU A 175 11.20 0.24 14.36
N THR A 176 12.04 0.64 13.43
CA THR A 176 11.62 1.20 12.14
C THR A 176 10.84 0.17 11.32
N TYR A 177 11.38 -1.04 11.17
CA TYR A 177 10.68 -2.09 10.43
C TYR A 177 9.45 -2.62 11.19
N ALA A 178 9.50 -2.67 12.53
CA ALA A 178 8.34 -3.01 13.34
C ALA A 178 7.20 -1.98 13.19
N PHE A 179 7.52 -0.70 13.06
CA PHE A 179 6.53 0.34 12.76
C PHE A 179 5.82 0.09 11.44
N TYR A 180 6.55 -0.22 10.37
CA TYR A 180 5.93 -0.55 9.07
C TYR A 180 5.12 -1.84 9.12
N GLY A 181 5.58 -2.84 9.87
CA GLY A 181 4.81 -4.06 10.13
C GLY A 181 3.50 -3.78 10.87
N ALA A 182 3.53 -2.91 11.89
CA ALA A 182 2.33 -2.48 12.60
C ALA A 182 1.36 -1.71 11.69
N MET A 183 1.86 -0.85 10.81
CA MET A 183 1.04 -0.16 9.81
C MET A 183 0.38 -1.14 8.83
N ALA A 184 1.09 -2.21 8.44
CA ALA A 184 0.52 -3.27 7.60
C ALA A 184 -0.62 -4.01 8.33
N VAL A 185 -0.48 -4.32 9.62
CA VAL A 185 -1.56 -4.91 10.42
C VAL A 185 -2.75 -3.96 10.51
N LEU A 186 -2.52 -2.68 10.79
CA LEU A 186 -3.59 -1.67 10.85
C LEU A 186 -4.29 -1.52 9.50
N SER A 187 -3.56 -1.60 8.39
CA SER A 187 -4.14 -1.56 7.05
C SER A 187 -5.06 -2.77 6.79
N ALA A 188 -4.70 -3.97 7.27
CA ALA A 188 -5.56 -5.15 7.18
C ALA A 188 -6.87 -4.96 7.97
N ILE A 189 -6.79 -4.44 9.19
CA ILE A 189 -7.96 -4.14 10.05
C ILE A 189 -8.84 -3.07 9.39
N PHE A 190 -8.24 -2.01 8.85
CA PHE A 190 -8.95 -0.96 8.14
C PHE A 190 -9.72 -1.50 6.95
N VAL A 191 -9.07 -2.31 6.10
CA VAL A 191 -9.73 -2.92 4.94
C VAL A 191 -10.87 -3.84 5.38
N TRP A 192 -10.62 -4.67 6.39
CA TRP A 192 -11.64 -5.59 6.89
C TRP A 192 -12.89 -4.88 7.40
N LYS A 193 -12.72 -3.80 8.16
CA LYS A 193 -13.84 -3.08 8.82
C LYS A 193 -14.50 -2.02 7.95
N MET A 194 -13.73 -1.31 7.11
CA MET A 194 -14.20 -0.08 6.48
C MET A 194 -14.34 -0.14 4.96
N ILE A 195 -13.61 -1.02 4.29
CA ILE A 195 -13.66 -1.12 2.83
C ILE A 195 -14.79 -2.05 2.40
N PRO A 196 -15.75 -1.57 1.58
CA PRO A 196 -16.72 -2.45 0.93
C PRO A 196 -16.05 -3.23 -0.21
N GLU A 197 -16.51 -4.46 -0.47
CA GLU A 197 -16.09 -5.18 -1.68
C GLU A 197 -16.78 -4.56 -2.91
N THR A 198 -15.98 -4.19 -3.91
CA THR A 198 -16.46 -3.57 -5.15
C THR A 198 -16.57 -4.55 -6.31
N LYS A 199 -16.06 -5.78 -6.15
CA LYS A 199 -16.11 -6.82 -7.19
C LYS A 199 -17.54 -7.04 -7.67
N GLY A 200 -17.74 -6.94 -8.99
CA GLY A 200 -19.03 -7.21 -9.62
C GLY A 200 -20.10 -6.16 -9.37
N LYS A 201 -19.77 -5.02 -8.74
CA LYS A 201 -20.69 -3.91 -8.50
C LYS A 201 -20.51 -2.83 -9.57
N THR A 202 -21.61 -2.26 -10.01
CA THR A 202 -21.61 -1.09 -10.87
C THR A 202 -21.34 0.18 -10.06
N LEU A 203 -20.97 1.26 -10.73
CA LEU A 203 -20.75 2.55 -10.08
C LEU A 203 -22.02 3.11 -9.45
N GLU A 204 -23.17 2.82 -10.06
CA GLU A 204 -24.50 3.18 -9.59
C GLU A 204 -24.85 2.45 -8.29
N GLU A 205 -24.54 1.16 -8.21
CA GLU A 205 -24.69 0.35 -6.98
C GLU A 205 -23.80 0.83 -5.85
N MET A 206 -22.59 1.27 -6.16
CA MET A 206 -21.69 1.90 -5.18
C MET A 206 -22.24 3.26 -4.71
N GLU A 207 -22.84 4.06 -5.61
CA GLU A 207 -23.48 5.32 -5.24
C GLU A 207 -24.66 5.09 -4.28
N GLU A 208 -25.50 4.08 -4.56
CA GLU A 208 -26.61 3.70 -3.67
C GLU A 208 -26.15 3.23 -2.30
N LEU A 209 -25.04 2.45 -2.26
CA LEU A 209 -24.44 1.98 -1.02
C LEU A 209 -24.07 3.15 -0.10
N TRP A 210 -23.50 4.21 -0.67
CA TRP A 210 -23.13 5.39 0.11
C TRP A 210 -24.32 6.23 0.53
N LYS A 211 -25.36 6.35 -0.30
CA LYS A 211 -26.61 7.05 0.06
C LYS A 211 -27.31 6.40 1.24
N LYS A 212 -27.24 5.07 1.38
CA LYS A 212 -27.84 4.36 2.52
C LYS A 212 -27.06 4.52 3.83
N GLN A 213 -25.85 5.06 3.78
CA GLN A 213 -24.99 5.26 4.96
C GLN A 213 -24.95 6.71 5.45
N VAL A 214 -25.64 7.61 4.76
CA VAL A 214 -25.87 9.00 5.15
C VAL A 214 -27.17 9.09 5.94
#